data_139d36bdb35c47baf80423f34aa2343f
#
_entry.id   139d36bdb35c47baf80423f34aa2343f
#
_cell.length_a   1.000
_cell.length_b   1.000
_cell.length_c   1.000
_cell.angle_alpha   90.00
_cell.angle_beta   90.00
_cell.angle_gamma   90.00
#
_symmetry.space_group_name_H-M   'P 1'
#
loop_
_entity.id
_entity.type
_entity.pdbx_description
1 polymer ?
#
loop_
_entity_poly.entity_id
_entity_poly.type
_entity_poly.pdbx_seq_one_letter_code
_entity_poly.pdbx_strand_id
1 'polypeptide(L)'
;MRSSVGAYVIDDDPARIDAGAAVAFLTAEAYWGRSRTETDIRRQVATAWRVVGAYDRTGAMVGFARAFGDGGSAYLSDVYVLPGHRGAGLGKAIMRAMIDDGPGAAQRWMLHTSDAHGLYRTFGFTQPMDRRYMERPSLAEPGPGPVPGGHGGAGSPPVIRGGLGGIVPPRLSSTRFLLEPLRYGHVAGLVAAAAGGGDLYRWSPVPQDEAAVRRYVEAAVAARDSEAAVPFAVVRLEDDAVIGSTRFWNLDYWAWPDPKPAPDTCEIGYTWLSRDAIRTGANTEMKRLMLTHAFEVWQVRSVCLHTDARNQRSRDAMQRFGARFEGILRSHRLGADGKPRDSARFSVTAQDWPTVRTRLAELAHRYQTA
;
A
#
# COMPACT_ATOMS: atom_id res chain seq x y z
N MET A 1 -13.95 -1.94 -34.07
CA MET A 1 -14.33 -0.58 -33.69
C MET A 1 -13.10 0.33 -33.80
N ARG A 2 -13.23 1.55 -34.34
CA ARG A 2 -12.12 2.49 -34.46
C ARG A 2 -12.55 3.88 -34.03
N SER A 3 -11.80 4.51 -33.14
CA SER A 3 -12.06 5.87 -32.65
C SER A 3 -10.76 6.66 -32.54
N SER A 4 -10.84 7.97 -32.28
CA SER A 4 -9.67 8.84 -32.17
C SER A 4 -9.69 9.64 -30.85
N VAL A 5 -8.52 9.83 -30.26
CA VAL A 5 -8.33 10.65 -29.06
C VAL A 5 -7.11 11.57 -29.32
N GLY A 6 -7.39 12.83 -29.61
CA GLY A 6 -6.35 13.77 -30.04
C GLY A 6 -5.62 13.27 -31.29
N ALA A 7 -4.33 13.03 -31.18
CA ALA A 7 -3.47 12.56 -32.26
C ALA A 7 -3.40 11.03 -32.39
N TYR A 8 -4.15 10.30 -31.56
CA TYR A 8 -4.06 8.85 -31.46
C TYR A 8 -5.30 8.16 -31.99
N VAL A 9 -5.12 6.96 -32.51
CA VAL A 9 -6.20 6.06 -32.95
C VAL A 9 -6.32 4.92 -31.98
N ILE A 10 -7.54 4.63 -31.53
CA ILE A 10 -7.89 3.46 -30.73
C ILE A 10 -8.57 2.46 -31.66
N ASP A 11 -8.10 1.22 -31.67
CA ASP A 11 -8.60 0.20 -32.59
C ASP A 11 -8.63 -1.16 -31.92
N ASP A 12 -9.65 -1.95 -32.19
CA ASP A 12 -9.83 -3.31 -31.65
C ASP A 12 -9.63 -4.42 -32.70
N ASP A 13 -9.06 -4.06 -33.84
CA ASP A 13 -8.70 -5.04 -34.88
C ASP A 13 -7.49 -5.89 -34.42
N PRO A 14 -7.67 -7.22 -34.19
CA PRO A 14 -6.59 -8.09 -33.78
C PRO A 14 -5.41 -8.15 -34.76
N ALA A 15 -5.69 -7.92 -36.08
CA ALA A 15 -4.66 -7.93 -37.10
C ALA A 15 -3.67 -6.74 -36.99
N ARG A 16 -4.04 -5.71 -36.27
CA ARG A 16 -3.20 -4.52 -36.03
C ARG A 16 -2.35 -4.62 -34.77
N ILE A 17 -2.58 -5.60 -33.91
CA ILE A 17 -1.87 -5.72 -32.65
C ILE A 17 -0.42 -6.12 -32.90
N ASP A 18 0.51 -5.29 -32.48
CA ASP A 18 1.92 -5.61 -32.47
C ASP A 18 2.28 -6.45 -31.24
N ALA A 19 2.28 -7.77 -31.43
CA ALA A 19 2.62 -8.70 -30.36
C ALA A 19 4.08 -8.55 -29.90
N GLY A 20 4.99 -8.06 -30.77
CA GLY A 20 6.38 -7.77 -30.41
C GLY A 20 6.48 -6.60 -29.45
N ALA A 21 5.76 -5.50 -29.72
CA ALA A 21 5.67 -4.36 -28.82
C ALA A 21 5.06 -4.74 -27.46
N ALA A 22 4.02 -5.59 -27.47
CA ALA A 22 3.43 -6.10 -26.23
C ALA A 22 4.43 -6.94 -25.42
N VAL A 23 5.18 -7.84 -26.06
CA VAL A 23 6.25 -8.63 -25.44
C VAL A 23 7.29 -7.70 -24.82
N ALA A 24 7.83 -6.75 -25.59
CA ALA A 24 8.87 -5.84 -25.12
C ALA A 24 8.46 -5.08 -23.85
N PHE A 25 7.24 -4.53 -23.84
CA PHE A 25 6.75 -3.82 -22.65
C PHE A 25 6.52 -4.76 -21.45
N LEU A 26 5.83 -5.87 -21.66
CA LEU A 26 5.44 -6.77 -20.58
C LEU A 26 6.61 -7.48 -19.92
N THR A 27 7.68 -7.77 -20.65
CA THR A 27 8.88 -8.40 -20.08
C THR A 27 9.83 -7.42 -19.42
N ALA A 28 9.94 -6.18 -19.90
CA ALA A 28 10.91 -5.20 -19.43
C ALA A 28 10.34 -4.25 -18.36
N GLU A 29 9.12 -3.75 -18.54
CA GLU A 29 8.59 -2.64 -17.75
C GLU A 29 7.43 -3.05 -16.80
N ALA A 30 6.62 -4.03 -17.19
CA ALA A 30 5.44 -4.41 -16.43
C ALA A 30 5.80 -5.36 -15.28
N TYR A 31 5.53 -4.98 -14.02
CA TYR A 31 5.78 -5.83 -12.85
C TYR A 31 4.99 -7.15 -12.91
N TRP A 32 3.82 -7.14 -13.55
CA TRP A 32 2.93 -8.31 -13.68
C TRP A 32 3.27 -9.21 -14.87
N GLY A 33 4.21 -8.79 -15.73
CA GLY A 33 4.59 -9.52 -16.93
C GLY A 33 5.90 -10.32 -16.82
N ARG A 34 6.73 -9.99 -15.82
CA ARG A 34 8.13 -10.45 -15.71
C ARG A 34 8.33 -11.97 -15.59
N SER A 35 7.35 -12.70 -15.10
CA SER A 35 7.42 -14.17 -14.98
C SER A 35 7.00 -14.92 -16.24
N ARG A 36 6.50 -14.22 -17.27
CA ARG A 36 6.00 -14.82 -18.50
C ARG A 36 7.06 -14.86 -19.59
N THR A 37 7.07 -15.97 -20.36
CA THR A 37 7.95 -16.08 -21.53
C THR A 37 7.35 -15.31 -22.71
N GLU A 38 8.20 -14.95 -23.70
CA GLU A 38 7.74 -14.36 -24.96
C GLU A 38 6.69 -15.25 -25.64
N THR A 39 6.93 -16.56 -25.69
CA THR A 39 5.99 -17.55 -26.26
C THR A 39 4.62 -17.49 -25.57
N ASP A 40 4.59 -17.36 -24.24
CA ASP A 40 3.33 -17.26 -23.51
C ASP A 40 2.58 -15.97 -23.82
N ILE A 41 3.28 -14.85 -23.84
CA ILE A 41 2.68 -13.56 -24.16
C ILE A 41 2.09 -13.56 -25.58
N ARG A 42 2.86 -14.04 -26.57
CA ARG A 42 2.38 -14.13 -27.97
C ARG A 42 1.14 -15.02 -28.07
N ARG A 43 1.16 -16.19 -27.43
CA ARG A 43 0.00 -17.09 -27.36
C ARG A 43 -1.20 -16.40 -26.71
N GLN A 44 -1.02 -15.74 -25.58
CA GLN A 44 -2.08 -15.06 -24.86
C GLN A 44 -2.68 -13.89 -25.64
N VAL A 45 -1.89 -13.15 -26.41
CA VAL A 45 -2.38 -12.11 -27.33
C VAL A 45 -3.19 -12.75 -28.47
N ALA A 46 -2.68 -13.80 -29.08
CA ALA A 46 -3.33 -14.49 -30.22
C ALA A 46 -4.65 -15.18 -29.84
N THR A 47 -4.78 -15.63 -28.60
CA THR A 47 -5.99 -16.33 -28.09
C THR A 47 -6.90 -15.43 -27.26
N ALA A 48 -6.60 -14.15 -27.13
CA ALA A 48 -7.45 -13.21 -26.40
C ALA A 48 -8.85 -13.14 -27.03
N TRP A 49 -9.87 -13.15 -26.18
CA TRP A 49 -11.24 -12.91 -26.64
C TRP A 49 -11.42 -11.53 -27.25
N ARG A 50 -10.73 -10.53 -26.68
CA ARG A 50 -10.74 -9.14 -27.14
C ARG A 50 -9.39 -8.48 -26.90
N VAL A 51 -9.00 -7.64 -27.87
CA VAL A 51 -7.81 -6.80 -27.80
C VAL A 51 -8.15 -5.37 -28.18
N VAL A 52 -7.44 -4.39 -27.65
CA VAL A 52 -7.54 -2.98 -28.04
C VAL A 52 -6.14 -2.38 -28.06
N GLY A 53 -5.77 -1.80 -29.18
CA GLY A 53 -4.51 -1.04 -29.36
C GLY A 53 -4.74 0.46 -29.41
N ALA A 54 -3.77 1.23 -28.90
CA ALA A 54 -3.67 2.67 -29.12
C ALA A 54 -2.45 2.93 -30.01
N TYR A 55 -2.63 3.72 -31.07
CA TYR A 55 -1.64 3.96 -32.11
C TYR A 55 -1.38 5.45 -32.25
N ASP A 56 -0.12 5.82 -32.37
CA ASP A 56 0.30 7.20 -32.65
C ASP A 56 0.14 7.56 -34.15
N ARG A 57 0.59 8.79 -34.52
CA ARG A 57 0.53 9.27 -35.90
C ARG A 57 1.39 8.49 -36.89
N THR A 58 2.39 7.78 -36.40
CA THR A 58 3.27 6.93 -37.25
C THR A 58 2.66 5.54 -37.45
N GLY A 59 1.60 5.21 -36.73
CA GLY A 59 0.99 3.89 -36.72
C GLY A 59 1.62 2.94 -35.72
N ALA A 60 2.57 3.40 -34.91
CA ALA A 60 3.18 2.58 -33.84
C ALA A 60 2.19 2.36 -32.70
N MET A 61 2.14 1.12 -32.18
CA MET A 61 1.32 0.78 -31.02
C MET A 61 1.97 1.32 -29.72
N VAL A 62 1.31 2.26 -29.08
CA VAL A 62 1.80 2.95 -27.87
C VAL A 62 0.98 2.65 -26.61
N GLY A 63 -0.05 1.84 -26.76
CA GLY A 63 -0.86 1.35 -25.65
C GLY A 63 -1.64 0.11 -26.06
N PHE A 64 -1.99 -0.71 -25.10
CA PHE A 64 -2.61 -2.01 -25.33
C PHE A 64 -3.46 -2.43 -24.16
N ALA A 65 -4.48 -3.23 -24.43
CA ALA A 65 -5.22 -4.03 -23.46
C ALA A 65 -5.71 -5.31 -24.11
N ARG A 66 -5.85 -6.39 -23.34
CA ARG A 66 -6.51 -7.62 -23.75
C ARG A 66 -7.47 -8.12 -22.68
N ALA A 67 -8.44 -8.90 -23.12
CA ALA A 67 -9.36 -9.59 -22.23
C ALA A 67 -9.56 -11.05 -22.68
N PHE A 68 -9.87 -11.92 -21.73
CA PHE A 68 -10.36 -13.26 -21.98
C PHE A 68 -11.68 -13.48 -21.24
N GLY A 69 -12.55 -14.32 -21.76
CA GLY A 69 -13.89 -14.52 -21.21
C GLY A 69 -14.67 -15.56 -22.00
N ASP A 70 -15.87 -15.86 -21.52
CA ASP A 70 -16.77 -16.90 -22.03
C ASP A 70 -18.13 -16.38 -22.52
N GLY A 71 -18.29 -15.05 -22.58
CA GLY A 71 -19.55 -14.39 -22.93
C GLY A 71 -20.45 -14.03 -21.74
N GLY A 72 -20.20 -14.60 -20.56
CA GLY A 72 -20.90 -14.23 -19.31
C GLY A 72 -20.03 -13.38 -18.39
N SER A 73 -18.72 -13.67 -18.39
CA SER A 73 -17.72 -12.93 -17.60
C SER A 73 -16.49 -12.68 -18.45
N ALA A 74 -15.82 -11.56 -18.20
CA ALA A 74 -14.56 -11.19 -18.83
C ALA A 74 -13.50 -10.82 -17.79
N TYR A 75 -12.26 -11.24 -18.02
CA TYR A 75 -11.10 -10.85 -17.23
C TYR A 75 -10.23 -9.91 -18.05
N LEU A 76 -10.03 -8.68 -17.55
CA LEU A 76 -9.18 -7.67 -18.16
C LEU A 76 -7.73 -7.91 -17.76
N SER A 77 -6.83 -7.93 -18.74
CA SER A 77 -5.42 -8.20 -18.53
C SER A 77 -4.53 -7.29 -19.39
N ASP A 78 -3.28 -7.13 -18.99
CA ASP A 78 -2.20 -6.47 -19.73
C ASP A 78 -2.51 -5.05 -20.22
N VAL A 79 -3.22 -4.24 -19.41
CA VAL A 79 -3.51 -2.85 -19.75
C VAL A 79 -2.27 -1.97 -19.55
N TYR A 80 -1.81 -1.32 -20.61
CA TYR A 80 -0.71 -0.37 -20.50
C TYR A 80 -0.77 0.79 -21.51
N VAL A 81 -0.08 1.86 -21.19
CA VAL A 81 0.29 2.96 -22.09
C VAL A 81 1.77 3.25 -21.86
N LEU A 82 2.54 3.34 -22.96
CA LEU A 82 3.98 3.65 -22.91
C LEU A 82 4.23 4.98 -22.17
N PRO A 83 5.31 5.11 -21.38
CA PRO A 83 5.55 6.27 -20.54
C PRO A 83 5.48 7.62 -21.28
N GLY A 84 6.06 7.72 -22.47
CA GLY A 84 6.08 8.95 -23.29
C GLY A 84 4.71 9.39 -23.83
N HIS A 85 3.68 8.55 -23.72
CA HIS A 85 2.32 8.79 -24.22
C HIS A 85 1.27 8.89 -23.11
N ARG A 86 1.71 8.83 -21.85
CA ARG A 86 0.82 8.98 -20.68
C ARG A 86 0.34 10.43 -20.53
N GLY A 87 -0.74 10.64 -19.81
CA GLY A 87 -1.34 11.97 -19.63
C GLY A 87 -2.25 12.44 -20.77
N ALA A 88 -2.22 11.79 -21.95
CA ALA A 88 -3.05 12.11 -23.10
C ALA A 88 -4.46 11.48 -23.09
N GLY A 89 -4.88 10.86 -21.98
CA GLY A 89 -6.20 10.22 -21.85
C GLY A 89 -6.31 8.81 -22.46
N LEU A 90 -5.20 8.25 -23.00
CA LEU A 90 -5.20 6.97 -23.72
C LEU A 90 -5.69 5.79 -22.86
N GLY A 91 -5.29 5.73 -21.59
CA GLY A 91 -5.75 4.67 -20.69
C GLY A 91 -7.27 4.64 -20.57
N LYS A 92 -7.92 5.80 -20.43
CA LYS A 92 -9.40 5.90 -20.41
C LYS A 92 -10.02 5.52 -21.75
N ALA A 93 -9.38 5.90 -22.85
CA ALA A 93 -9.90 5.59 -24.20
C ALA A 93 -9.81 4.09 -24.49
N ILE A 94 -8.70 3.43 -24.16
CA ILE A 94 -8.53 1.99 -24.27
C ILE A 94 -9.58 1.26 -23.42
N MET A 95 -9.78 1.71 -22.18
CA MET A 95 -10.76 1.11 -21.27
C MET A 95 -12.19 1.26 -21.77
N ARG A 96 -12.55 2.45 -22.27
CA ARG A 96 -13.88 2.67 -22.86
C ARG A 96 -14.11 1.75 -24.05
N ALA A 97 -13.15 1.70 -24.98
CA ALA A 97 -13.21 0.81 -26.13
C ALA A 97 -13.27 -0.66 -25.75
N MET A 98 -12.55 -1.08 -24.70
CA MET A 98 -12.52 -2.45 -24.22
C MET A 98 -13.85 -2.87 -23.58
N ILE A 99 -14.44 -2.02 -22.75
CA ILE A 99 -15.59 -2.33 -21.88
C ILE A 99 -16.87 -1.72 -22.45
N ASP A 100 -17.02 -0.39 -22.40
CA ASP A 100 -18.31 0.30 -22.60
C ASP A 100 -18.79 0.25 -24.05
N ASP A 101 -17.88 0.44 -25.01
CA ASP A 101 -18.19 0.49 -26.45
C ASP A 101 -18.02 -0.89 -27.12
N GLY A 102 -17.69 -1.93 -26.35
CA GLY A 102 -17.38 -3.25 -26.87
C GLY A 102 -18.51 -4.27 -26.70
N PRO A 103 -18.34 -5.46 -27.27
CA PRO A 103 -19.31 -6.55 -27.15
C PRO A 103 -19.47 -7.09 -25.73
N GLY A 104 -18.60 -6.70 -24.80
CA GLY A 104 -18.63 -7.09 -23.40
C GLY A 104 -19.29 -6.08 -22.46
N ALA A 105 -19.94 -5.02 -22.96
CA ALA A 105 -20.51 -3.95 -22.14
C ALA A 105 -21.47 -4.44 -21.04
N ALA A 106 -22.23 -5.50 -21.30
CA ALA A 106 -23.17 -6.09 -20.36
C ALA A 106 -22.57 -7.24 -19.51
N GLN A 107 -21.30 -7.61 -19.71
CA GLN A 107 -20.67 -8.71 -19.00
C GLN A 107 -20.19 -8.29 -17.62
N ARG A 108 -19.97 -9.29 -16.75
CA ARG A 108 -19.26 -9.10 -15.50
C ARG A 108 -17.76 -9.03 -15.79
N TRP A 109 -17.13 -7.91 -15.44
CA TRP A 109 -15.70 -7.70 -15.60
C TRP A 109 -14.94 -7.94 -14.32
N MET A 110 -13.76 -8.54 -14.46
CA MET A 110 -12.82 -8.80 -13.36
C MET A 110 -11.41 -8.36 -13.76
N LEU A 111 -10.60 -7.97 -12.80
CA LEU A 111 -9.17 -7.67 -13.01
C LEU A 111 -8.41 -7.74 -11.67
N HIS A 112 -7.08 -7.83 -11.77
CA HIS A 112 -6.18 -7.55 -10.64
C HIS A 112 -5.31 -6.35 -10.98
N THR A 113 -5.11 -5.45 -10.04
CA THR A 113 -4.23 -4.30 -10.18
C THR A 113 -3.64 -3.90 -8.83
N SER A 114 -2.38 -3.44 -8.82
CA SER A 114 -1.73 -2.89 -7.63
C SER A 114 -1.69 -1.36 -7.63
N ASP A 115 -1.86 -0.70 -8.79
CA ASP A 115 -1.53 0.71 -8.97
C ASP A 115 -2.57 1.55 -9.73
N ALA A 116 -3.52 0.92 -10.43
CA ALA A 116 -4.45 1.63 -11.31
C ALA A 116 -5.91 1.69 -10.80
N HIS A 117 -6.15 1.50 -9.52
CA HIS A 117 -7.48 1.51 -8.92
C HIS A 117 -8.30 2.76 -9.28
N GLY A 118 -7.66 3.94 -9.30
CA GLY A 118 -8.31 5.20 -9.67
C GLY A 118 -8.86 5.21 -11.10
N LEU A 119 -8.14 4.60 -12.05
CA LEU A 119 -8.61 4.44 -13.43
C LEU A 119 -9.84 3.52 -13.48
N TYR A 120 -9.72 2.33 -12.89
CA TYR A 120 -10.78 1.31 -12.98
C TYR A 120 -12.06 1.68 -12.25
N ARG A 121 -11.98 2.43 -11.16
CA ARG A 121 -13.16 2.98 -10.49
C ARG A 121 -14.00 3.87 -11.41
N THR A 122 -13.40 4.62 -12.34
CA THR A 122 -14.14 5.46 -13.30
C THR A 122 -14.94 4.64 -14.30
N PHE A 123 -14.70 3.32 -14.40
CA PHE A 123 -15.41 2.33 -15.19
C PHE A 123 -16.26 1.38 -14.35
N GLY A 124 -16.61 1.78 -13.13
CA GLY A 124 -17.52 1.02 -12.27
C GLY A 124 -16.90 -0.19 -11.57
N PHE A 125 -15.56 -0.41 -11.67
CA PHE A 125 -14.91 -1.48 -10.91
C PHE A 125 -14.86 -1.14 -9.43
N THR A 126 -15.27 -2.10 -8.63
CA THR A 126 -15.20 -2.05 -7.17
C THR A 126 -14.49 -3.28 -6.65
N GLN A 127 -13.95 -3.20 -5.44
CA GLN A 127 -13.43 -4.40 -4.79
C GLN A 127 -14.59 -5.36 -4.53
N PRO A 128 -14.43 -6.67 -4.82
CA PRO A 128 -15.48 -7.63 -4.53
C PRO A 128 -15.79 -7.63 -3.03
N MET A 129 -17.02 -7.27 -2.67
CA MET A 129 -17.52 -7.36 -1.29
C MET A 129 -17.95 -8.78 -0.91
N ASP A 130 -17.80 -9.73 -1.83
CA ASP A 130 -18.40 -11.05 -1.75
C ASP A 130 -17.38 -12.10 -1.31
N ARG A 131 -17.63 -12.75 -0.18
CA ARG A 131 -16.87 -13.91 0.31
C ARG A 131 -16.95 -15.14 -0.64
N ARG A 132 -17.73 -15.09 -1.70
CA ARG A 132 -17.84 -16.14 -2.72
C ARG A 132 -16.72 -16.09 -3.76
N TYR A 133 -15.89 -15.05 -3.77
CA TYR A 133 -14.68 -15.03 -4.59
C TYR A 133 -13.63 -15.95 -3.97
N MET A 134 -13.15 -16.91 -4.75
CA MET A 134 -12.07 -17.82 -4.36
C MET A 134 -11.03 -17.85 -5.48
N GLU A 135 -9.77 -17.77 -5.11
CA GLU A 135 -8.63 -17.87 -6.01
C GLU A 135 -7.76 -19.08 -5.63
N ARG A 136 -7.32 -19.81 -6.65
CA ARG A 136 -6.25 -20.80 -6.50
C ARG A 136 -5.01 -20.25 -7.20
N PRO A 137 -3.93 -19.92 -6.48
CA PRO A 137 -2.68 -19.48 -7.09
C PRO A 137 -2.12 -20.49 -8.08
N SER A 138 -1.38 -20.01 -9.10
CA SER A 138 -0.68 -20.86 -10.04
C SER A 138 0.36 -21.73 -9.31
N LEU A 139 0.38 -23.03 -9.63
CA LEU A 139 1.41 -23.94 -9.12
C LEU A 139 2.75 -23.78 -9.86
N ALA A 140 2.76 -23.11 -11.02
CA ALA A 140 3.95 -22.84 -11.83
C ALA A 140 4.66 -21.54 -11.42
N GLU A 141 3.98 -20.64 -10.72
CA GLU A 141 4.61 -19.47 -10.09
C GLU A 141 4.84 -19.83 -8.62
N PRO A 142 6.06 -19.61 -8.07
CA PRO A 142 6.15 -19.40 -6.64
C PRO A 142 5.26 -18.19 -6.39
N GLY A 143 4.07 -18.41 -5.85
CA GLY A 143 3.19 -17.33 -5.41
C GLY A 143 4.04 -16.34 -4.64
N PRO A 144 3.71 -15.04 -4.58
CA PRO A 144 4.41 -14.12 -3.71
C PRO A 144 4.53 -14.85 -2.37
N GLY A 145 5.75 -15.21 -2.00
CA GLY A 145 6.03 -16.02 -0.83
C GLY A 145 5.24 -15.45 0.33
N PRO A 146 4.78 -16.24 1.30
CA PRO A 146 3.87 -15.77 2.34
C PRO A 146 4.41 -14.45 2.86
N VAL A 147 3.61 -13.39 2.70
CA VAL A 147 3.97 -12.07 3.22
C VAL A 147 4.28 -12.30 4.69
N PRO A 148 5.52 -12.11 5.18
CA PRO A 148 5.84 -12.41 6.56
C PRO A 148 4.94 -11.56 7.44
N GLY A 149 3.96 -12.17 8.09
CA GLY A 149 3.03 -11.50 8.98
C GLY A 149 1.54 -11.59 8.65
N GLY A 150 1.14 -12.28 7.59
CA GLY A 150 -0.27 -12.55 7.29
C GLY A 150 -0.77 -13.84 7.92
N HIS A 151 -0.77 -13.95 9.24
CA HIS A 151 -1.55 -14.99 9.91
C HIS A 151 -2.89 -14.43 10.31
N GLY A 152 -3.94 -15.06 9.76
CA GLY A 152 -5.30 -14.87 10.18
C GLY A 152 -5.46 -15.05 11.68
N GLY A 153 -5.63 -13.95 12.38
CA GLY A 153 -6.27 -13.94 13.66
C GLY A 153 -7.72 -14.30 13.44
N ALA A 154 -8.20 -15.35 14.11
CA ALA A 154 -9.59 -15.75 14.08
C ALA A 154 -10.49 -14.56 14.41
N GLY A 155 -11.43 -14.26 13.51
CA GLY A 155 -12.71 -13.71 13.86
C GLY A 155 -12.82 -12.21 14.11
N SER A 156 -12.36 -11.37 13.17
CA SER A 156 -13.04 -10.09 12.99
C SER A 156 -13.90 -10.20 11.73
N PRO A 157 -15.17 -9.78 11.75
CA PRO A 157 -16.00 -9.76 10.54
C PRO A 157 -15.33 -8.87 9.48
N PRO A 158 -15.50 -9.15 8.18
CA PRO A 158 -14.89 -8.34 7.14
C PRO A 158 -15.44 -6.92 7.25
N VAL A 159 -14.50 -5.99 7.32
CA VAL A 159 -14.79 -4.57 7.28
C VAL A 159 -15.43 -4.24 5.94
N ILE A 160 -16.69 -3.80 5.98
CA ILE A 160 -17.36 -3.18 4.84
C ILE A 160 -16.65 -1.84 4.62
N ARG A 161 -15.74 -1.80 3.65
CA ARG A 161 -15.16 -0.53 3.22
C ARG A 161 -16.23 0.22 2.43
N GLY A 162 -16.86 1.17 3.07
CA GLY A 162 -17.70 2.15 2.38
C GLY A 162 -16.82 2.92 1.39
N GLY A 163 -17.13 2.82 0.10
CA GLY A 163 -16.38 3.50 -0.95
C GLY A 163 -16.61 5.01 -0.92
N LEU A 164 -15.81 5.71 -0.13
CA LEU A 164 -15.69 7.17 -0.21
C LEU A 164 -14.18 7.46 -0.22
N GLY A 165 -13.66 7.75 -1.38
CA GLY A 165 -12.34 8.32 -1.68
C GLY A 165 -11.20 7.83 -0.78
N GLY A 166 -10.24 7.08 -1.35
CA GLY A 166 -9.14 6.50 -0.60
C GLY A 166 -8.40 7.49 0.31
N ILE A 167 -7.83 7.01 1.41
CA ILE A 167 -7.02 7.85 2.31
C ILE A 167 -5.86 8.44 1.51
N VAL A 168 -5.87 9.76 1.34
CA VAL A 168 -4.70 10.47 0.82
C VAL A 168 -3.65 10.49 1.93
N PRO A 169 -2.46 9.88 1.73
CA PRO A 169 -1.44 9.86 2.76
C PRO A 169 -1.02 11.30 3.13
N PRO A 170 -1.20 11.72 4.38
CA PRO A 170 -0.85 13.09 4.79
C PRO A 170 0.66 13.28 4.90
N ARG A 171 1.11 14.53 4.80
CA ARG A 171 2.41 14.94 5.32
C ARG A 171 2.19 15.51 6.72
N LEU A 172 2.84 14.92 7.73
CA LEU A 172 2.71 15.34 9.12
C LEU A 172 4.04 15.94 9.58
N SER A 173 4.05 17.19 10.00
CA SER A 173 5.29 17.90 10.35
C SER A 173 5.25 18.56 11.71
N SER A 174 6.42 18.61 12.34
CA SER A 174 6.74 19.47 13.47
C SER A 174 7.84 20.45 13.07
N THR A 175 8.39 21.18 14.02
CA THR A 175 9.56 22.04 13.78
C THR A 175 10.85 21.26 13.50
N ARG A 176 10.92 19.98 13.89
CA ARG A 176 12.14 19.17 13.84
C ARG A 176 12.03 17.94 12.94
N PHE A 177 10.84 17.41 12.76
CA PHE A 177 10.63 16.15 12.07
C PHE A 177 9.44 16.22 11.11
N LEU A 178 9.57 15.48 10.00
CA LEU A 178 8.55 15.30 9.00
C LEU A 178 8.26 13.81 8.84
N LEU A 179 6.99 13.42 8.87
CA LEU A 179 6.53 12.12 8.39
C LEU A 179 6.03 12.32 6.96
N GLU A 180 6.81 11.85 6.02
CA GLU A 180 6.51 11.93 4.59
C GLU A 180 5.98 10.59 4.09
N PRO A 181 4.95 10.56 3.23
CA PRO A 181 4.49 9.32 2.62
C PRO A 181 5.64 8.50 2.04
N LEU A 182 5.75 7.24 2.46
CA LEU A 182 6.87 6.38 2.07
C LEU A 182 6.84 6.11 0.56
N ARG A 183 8.00 6.23 -0.10
CA ARG A 183 8.19 6.02 -1.53
C ARG A 183 9.56 5.38 -1.81
N TYR A 184 9.77 4.88 -3.01
CA TYR A 184 11.03 4.24 -3.42
C TYR A 184 12.26 5.17 -3.28
N GLY A 185 12.09 6.49 -3.44
CA GLY A 185 13.18 7.46 -3.24
C GLY A 185 13.77 7.48 -1.83
N HIS A 186 13.09 6.90 -0.82
CA HIS A 186 13.60 6.82 0.55
C HIS A 186 14.51 5.61 0.81
N VAL A 187 14.69 4.69 -0.15
CA VAL A 187 15.45 3.45 0.04
C VAL A 187 16.86 3.73 0.54
N ALA A 188 17.62 4.60 -0.14
CA ALA A 188 19.00 4.91 0.25
C ALA A 188 19.10 5.48 1.68
N GLY A 189 18.19 6.41 2.03
CA GLY A 189 18.14 6.98 3.38
C GLY A 189 17.75 5.96 4.45
N LEU A 190 16.82 5.03 4.15
CA LEU A 190 16.46 3.97 5.08
C LEU A 190 17.57 2.94 5.27
N VAL A 191 18.38 2.66 4.22
CA VAL A 191 19.58 1.82 4.33
C VAL A 191 20.56 2.46 5.29
N ALA A 192 20.84 3.76 5.13
CA ALA A 192 21.72 4.51 6.03
C ALA A 192 21.18 4.53 7.48
N ALA A 193 19.87 4.78 7.65
CA ALA A 193 19.22 4.81 8.96
C ALA A 193 19.25 3.45 9.69
N ALA A 194 19.17 2.33 8.97
CA ALA A 194 19.19 0.99 9.54
C ALA A 194 20.61 0.53 9.89
N ALA A 195 21.64 1.14 9.28
CA ALA A 195 23.02 0.74 9.46
C ALA A 195 23.48 0.83 10.94
N GLY A 196 24.20 -0.19 11.39
CA GLY A 196 24.74 -0.22 12.76
C GLY A 196 23.69 -0.40 13.87
N GLY A 197 22.44 -0.76 13.53
CA GLY A 197 21.36 -0.92 14.49
C GLY A 197 21.56 -2.07 15.49
N GLY A 198 22.13 -3.20 15.06
CA GLY A 198 22.48 -4.33 15.93
C GLY A 198 21.40 -4.66 16.97
N ASP A 199 21.81 -4.70 18.26
CA ASP A 199 20.90 -5.00 19.37
C ASP A 199 19.73 -4.03 19.53
N LEU A 200 19.80 -2.82 18.94
CA LEU A 200 18.72 -1.85 18.96
C LEU A 200 17.44 -2.43 18.38
N TYR A 201 17.57 -3.30 17.37
CA TYR A 201 16.44 -3.86 16.61
C TYR A 201 16.13 -5.31 17.02
N ARG A 202 16.73 -5.82 18.08
CA ARG A 202 16.54 -7.21 18.55
C ARG A 202 15.08 -7.68 18.57
N TRP A 203 14.13 -6.79 18.88
CA TRP A 203 12.71 -7.09 18.99
C TRP A 203 11.85 -6.55 17.84
N SER A 204 12.50 -5.97 16.82
CA SER A 204 11.82 -5.35 15.68
C SER A 204 12.43 -5.84 14.37
N PRO A 205 11.64 -6.32 13.40
CA PRO A 205 12.15 -6.81 12.11
C PRO A 205 12.57 -5.63 11.21
N VAL A 206 13.63 -4.93 11.57
CA VAL A 206 14.19 -3.82 10.79
C VAL A 206 15.13 -4.39 9.73
N PRO A 207 14.94 -4.01 8.45
CA PRO A 207 15.80 -4.50 7.37
C PRO A 207 17.24 -4.01 7.54
N GLN A 208 18.25 -4.90 7.33
CA GLN A 208 19.64 -4.61 7.63
C GLN A 208 20.54 -4.44 6.39
N ASP A 209 20.01 -4.71 5.19
CA ASP A 209 20.72 -4.55 3.93
C ASP A 209 19.82 -3.88 2.89
N GLU A 210 20.40 -3.42 1.78
CA GLU A 210 19.66 -2.71 0.72
C GLU A 210 18.55 -3.56 0.12
N ALA A 211 18.78 -4.83 -0.14
CA ALA A 211 17.77 -5.70 -0.73
C ALA A 211 16.57 -5.90 0.21
N ALA A 212 16.83 -6.05 1.52
CA ALA A 212 15.78 -6.13 2.53
C ALA A 212 15.03 -4.81 2.69
N VAL A 213 15.71 -3.64 2.62
CA VAL A 213 15.07 -2.33 2.64
C VAL A 213 14.19 -2.13 1.39
N ARG A 214 14.66 -2.53 0.21
CA ARG A 214 13.84 -2.48 -1.01
C ARG A 214 12.55 -3.29 -0.86
N ARG A 215 12.64 -4.55 -0.44
CA ARG A 215 11.45 -5.40 -0.17
C ARG A 215 10.53 -4.79 0.90
N TYR A 216 11.11 -4.19 1.95
CA TYR A 216 10.33 -3.50 2.97
C TYR A 216 9.53 -2.30 2.40
N VAL A 217 10.17 -1.48 1.55
CA VAL A 217 9.52 -0.35 0.88
C VAL A 217 8.48 -0.83 -0.12
N GLU A 218 8.78 -1.84 -0.93
CA GLU A 218 7.84 -2.45 -1.88
C GLU A 218 6.57 -2.95 -1.16
N ALA A 219 6.73 -3.73 -0.09
CA ALA A 219 5.60 -4.21 0.69
C ALA A 219 4.79 -3.07 1.34
N ALA A 220 5.46 -2.00 1.79
CA ALA A 220 4.81 -0.85 2.38
C ALA A 220 4.04 -0.01 1.34
N VAL A 221 4.61 0.18 0.15
CA VAL A 221 3.96 0.86 -0.98
C VAL A 221 2.75 0.05 -1.45
N ALA A 222 2.90 -1.26 -1.62
CA ALA A 222 1.77 -2.14 -1.97
C ALA A 222 0.64 -2.08 -0.93
N ALA A 223 0.97 -2.06 0.37
CA ALA A 223 -0.01 -1.91 1.43
C ALA A 223 -0.71 -0.53 1.40
N ARG A 224 -0.01 0.54 1.02
CA ARG A 224 -0.61 1.86 0.79
C ARG A 224 -1.56 1.83 -0.40
N ASP A 225 -1.12 1.27 -1.51
CA ASP A 225 -1.87 1.26 -2.76
C ASP A 225 -3.14 0.39 -2.66
N SER A 226 -3.12 -0.63 -1.78
CA SER A 226 -4.31 -1.41 -1.39
C SER A 226 -5.12 -0.80 -0.24
N GLU A 227 -4.79 0.41 0.21
CA GLU A 227 -5.44 1.10 1.35
C GLU A 227 -5.39 0.32 2.68
N ALA A 228 -4.48 -0.66 2.80
CA ALA A 228 -4.31 -1.45 4.01
C ALA A 228 -3.43 -0.75 5.05
N ALA A 229 -2.63 0.25 4.64
CA ALA A 229 -1.75 1.01 5.51
C ALA A 229 -1.44 2.41 4.97
N VAL A 230 -0.97 3.29 5.86
CA VAL A 230 -0.43 4.61 5.52
C VAL A 230 1.00 4.68 6.03
N PRO A 231 1.99 4.25 5.22
CA PRO A 231 3.39 4.20 5.62
C PRO A 231 4.08 5.55 5.44
N PHE A 232 5.03 5.85 6.34
CA PHE A 232 5.83 7.07 6.34
C PHE A 232 7.32 6.76 6.44
N ALA A 233 8.12 7.57 5.74
CA ALA A 233 9.49 7.82 6.11
C ALA A 233 9.52 8.93 7.16
N VAL A 234 10.41 8.79 8.14
CA VAL A 234 10.67 9.81 9.15
C VAL A 234 11.89 10.59 8.72
N VAL A 235 11.73 11.89 8.51
CA VAL A 235 12.79 12.79 8.05
C VAL A 235 13.11 13.78 9.17
N ARG A 236 14.38 13.96 9.47
CA ARG A 236 14.88 15.02 10.34
C ARG A 236 15.07 16.28 9.50
N LEU A 237 14.40 17.37 9.88
CA LEU A 237 14.40 18.63 9.10
C LEU A 237 15.69 19.42 9.18
N GLU A 238 16.55 19.15 10.13
CA GLU A 238 17.84 19.83 10.29
C GLU A 238 18.82 19.55 9.14
N ASP A 239 18.78 18.32 8.62
CA ASP A 239 19.73 17.81 7.62
C ASP A 239 19.07 17.00 6.50
N ASP A 240 17.74 17.00 6.43
CA ASP A 240 16.91 16.23 5.50
C ASP A 240 17.18 14.72 5.55
N ALA A 241 17.77 14.22 6.64
CA ALA A 241 18.10 12.81 6.77
C ALA A 241 16.86 11.97 7.05
N VAL A 242 16.71 10.87 6.31
CA VAL A 242 15.74 9.83 6.65
C VAL A 242 16.27 9.04 7.85
N ILE A 243 15.59 9.14 8.97
CA ILE A 243 16.01 8.54 10.26
C ILE A 243 15.18 7.32 10.67
N GLY A 244 14.28 6.83 9.84
CA GLY A 244 13.48 5.66 10.15
C GLY A 244 12.15 5.61 9.43
N SER A 245 11.26 4.76 9.91
CA SER A 245 9.93 4.55 9.34
C SER A 245 8.88 4.26 10.41
N THR A 246 7.63 4.52 10.06
CA THR A 246 6.44 4.17 10.87
C THR A 246 5.23 4.08 9.94
N ARG A 247 4.10 3.53 10.40
CA ARG A 247 2.86 3.52 9.62
C ARG A 247 1.62 3.45 10.48
N PHE A 248 0.50 3.94 9.93
CA PHE A 248 -0.83 3.44 10.31
C PHE A 248 -1.12 2.17 9.53
N TRP A 249 -1.74 1.21 10.17
CA TRP A 249 -2.17 -0.04 9.58
C TRP A 249 -3.29 -0.68 10.41
N ASN A 250 -3.78 -1.86 10.04
CA ASN A 250 -4.99 -2.40 10.65
C ASN A 250 -6.10 -1.33 10.73
N LEU A 251 -6.33 -0.66 9.59
CA LEU A 251 -7.36 0.36 9.46
C LEU A 251 -8.70 -0.34 9.49
N ASP A 252 -9.48 -0.15 10.53
CA ASP A 252 -10.76 -0.81 10.73
C ASP A 252 -11.90 0.18 10.53
N TYR A 253 -12.91 -0.21 9.76
CA TYR A 253 -14.07 0.61 9.40
C TYR A 253 -15.33 -0.14 9.87
N TRP A 254 -16.09 0.46 10.75
CA TRP A 254 -17.28 -0.17 11.29
C TRP A 254 -18.50 0.07 10.37
N ALA A 255 -19.45 -0.84 10.40
CA ALA A 255 -20.64 -0.78 9.56
C ALA A 255 -21.68 0.22 10.11
N TRP A 256 -21.34 1.50 10.11
CA TRP A 256 -22.27 2.56 10.48
C TRP A 256 -23.34 2.78 9.40
N PRO A 257 -24.57 3.19 9.77
CA PRO A 257 -25.58 3.61 8.79
C PRO A 257 -25.11 4.76 7.89
N ASP A 258 -24.32 5.69 8.43
CA ASP A 258 -23.68 6.79 7.73
C ASP A 258 -22.15 6.69 7.95
N PRO A 259 -21.43 5.98 7.05
CA PRO A 259 -20.02 5.73 7.21
C PRO A 259 -19.17 6.96 6.87
N LYS A 260 -18.18 7.26 7.69
CA LYS A 260 -17.17 8.28 7.40
C LYS A 260 -16.05 7.73 6.49
N PRO A 261 -15.35 8.58 5.72
CA PRO A 261 -14.27 8.15 4.82
C PRO A 261 -12.98 7.73 5.55
N ALA A 262 -12.89 7.98 6.87
CA ALA A 262 -11.74 7.66 7.70
C ALA A 262 -12.00 6.41 8.54
N PRO A 263 -10.96 5.68 8.98
CA PRO A 263 -11.14 4.49 9.82
C PRO A 263 -11.74 4.82 11.19
N ASP A 264 -12.41 3.85 11.79
CA ASP A 264 -12.92 3.95 13.17
C ASP A 264 -11.85 3.60 14.19
N THR A 265 -10.97 2.66 13.85
CA THR A 265 -9.79 2.33 14.65
C THR A 265 -8.59 2.09 13.76
N CYS A 266 -7.39 2.22 14.31
CA CYS A 266 -6.16 1.90 13.60
C CYS A 266 -5.06 1.43 14.56
N GLU A 267 -3.98 0.88 14.01
CA GLU A 267 -2.76 0.59 14.76
C GLU A 267 -1.61 1.49 14.26
N ILE A 268 -0.81 2.02 15.17
CA ILE A 268 0.48 2.63 14.84
C ILE A 268 1.57 1.59 15.09
N GLY A 269 2.22 1.15 14.03
CA GLY A 269 3.23 0.10 14.08
C GLY A 269 4.36 0.29 13.08
N TYR A 270 5.19 -0.77 12.95
CA TYR A 270 6.40 -0.77 12.11
C TYR A 270 7.33 0.42 12.40
N THR A 271 7.32 0.90 13.65
CA THR A 271 8.10 2.06 14.06
C THR A 271 9.51 1.64 14.42
N TRP A 272 10.47 2.20 13.73
CA TRP A 272 11.89 2.09 14.04
C TRP A 272 12.62 3.38 13.68
N LEU A 273 13.72 3.65 14.36
CA LEU A 273 14.54 4.84 14.19
C LEU A 273 16.01 4.44 14.15
N SER A 274 16.82 5.22 13.45
CA SER A 274 18.27 5.13 13.45
C SER A 274 18.84 5.31 14.87
N ARG A 275 20.05 4.82 15.08
CA ARG A 275 20.72 4.87 16.39
C ARG A 275 20.88 6.29 16.92
N ASP A 276 21.26 7.22 16.06
CA ASP A 276 21.44 8.65 16.40
C ASP A 276 20.14 9.37 16.73
N ALA A 277 19.01 8.88 16.23
CA ALA A 277 17.69 9.44 16.53
C ALA A 277 17.05 8.90 17.83
N ILE A 278 17.67 7.90 18.48
CA ILE A 278 17.17 7.35 19.74
C ILE A 278 17.46 8.34 20.89
N ARG A 279 16.45 8.58 21.74
CA ARG A 279 16.48 9.51 22.88
C ARG A 279 16.61 11.00 22.51
N THR A 280 16.37 11.36 21.25
CA THR A 280 16.35 12.77 20.78
C THR A 280 14.97 13.42 20.85
N GLY A 281 13.94 12.70 21.29
CA GLY A 281 12.56 13.14 21.22
C GLY A 281 11.83 12.75 19.92
N ALA A 282 12.51 12.24 18.90
CA ALA A 282 11.92 11.89 17.60
C ALA A 282 10.71 10.97 17.73
N ASN A 283 10.82 9.86 18.52
CA ASN A 283 9.68 8.97 18.74
C ASN A 283 8.48 9.67 19.41
N THR A 284 8.72 10.58 20.34
CA THR A 284 7.66 11.35 21.02
C THR A 284 6.95 12.28 20.05
N GLU A 285 7.70 13.02 19.23
CA GLU A 285 7.12 13.93 18.24
C GLU A 285 6.37 13.16 17.14
N MET A 286 6.91 12.05 16.63
CA MET A 286 6.19 11.19 15.69
C MET A 286 4.86 10.71 16.26
N LYS A 287 4.87 10.19 17.50
CA LYS A 287 3.63 9.72 18.15
C LYS A 287 2.64 10.87 18.34
N ARG A 288 3.11 12.07 18.70
CA ARG A 288 2.27 13.25 18.79
C ARG A 288 1.61 13.58 17.44
N LEU A 289 2.39 13.64 16.37
CA LEU A 289 1.88 13.93 15.02
C LEU A 289 0.85 12.91 14.55
N MET A 290 1.16 11.61 14.69
CA MET A 290 0.28 10.54 14.25
C MET A 290 -1.00 10.47 15.08
N LEU A 291 -0.90 10.54 16.41
CA LEU A 291 -2.08 10.50 17.28
C LEU A 291 -2.96 11.75 17.09
N THR A 292 -2.36 12.95 16.90
CA THR A 292 -3.12 14.15 16.54
C THR A 292 -3.91 13.92 15.25
N HIS A 293 -3.27 13.41 14.20
CA HIS A 293 -3.96 13.14 12.94
C HIS A 293 -5.09 12.09 13.10
N ALA A 294 -4.81 11.01 13.81
CA ALA A 294 -5.79 9.96 14.05
C ALA A 294 -7.03 10.47 14.79
N PHE A 295 -6.86 11.22 15.87
CA PHE A 295 -7.98 11.66 16.70
C PHE A 295 -8.65 12.94 16.23
N GLU A 296 -7.90 13.89 15.67
CA GLU A 296 -8.44 15.23 15.33
C GLU A 296 -8.85 15.34 13.85
N VAL A 297 -8.21 14.57 12.94
CA VAL A 297 -8.56 14.56 11.52
C VAL A 297 -9.41 13.36 11.16
N TRP A 298 -8.96 12.14 11.47
CA TRP A 298 -9.71 10.93 11.19
C TRP A 298 -10.84 10.66 12.20
N GLN A 299 -10.75 11.27 13.39
CA GLN A 299 -11.72 11.08 14.46
C GLN A 299 -11.89 9.60 14.83
N VAL A 300 -10.77 8.86 14.94
CA VAL A 300 -10.79 7.45 15.32
C VAL A 300 -11.28 7.28 16.75
N ARG A 301 -11.90 6.14 17.03
CA ARG A 301 -12.35 5.74 18.37
C ARG A 301 -11.19 5.28 19.25
N SER A 302 -10.23 4.59 18.65
CA SER A 302 -9.03 4.14 19.35
C SER A 302 -7.85 3.93 18.40
N VAL A 303 -6.65 4.07 18.95
CA VAL A 303 -5.38 3.72 18.30
C VAL A 303 -4.72 2.65 19.13
N CYS A 304 -4.43 1.50 18.51
CA CYS A 304 -3.69 0.41 19.12
C CYS A 304 -2.18 0.53 18.85
N LEU A 305 -1.38 0.01 19.77
CA LEU A 305 0.07 -0.12 19.64
C LEU A 305 0.48 -1.49 20.18
N HIS A 306 1.29 -2.22 19.42
CA HIS A 306 1.81 -3.51 19.85
C HIS A 306 3.33 -3.50 19.86
N THR A 307 3.90 -4.23 20.80
CA THR A 307 5.33 -4.53 20.82
C THR A 307 5.57 -5.94 21.30
N ASP A 308 6.74 -6.51 21.03
CA ASP A 308 7.16 -7.77 21.66
C ASP A 308 7.06 -7.62 23.19
N ALA A 309 6.45 -8.57 23.87
CA ALA A 309 6.25 -8.52 25.33
C ALA A 309 7.59 -8.36 26.08
N ARG A 310 8.70 -8.86 25.50
CA ARG A 310 10.08 -8.74 26.00
C ARG A 310 10.70 -7.37 25.77
N ASN A 311 10.15 -6.53 24.89
CA ASN A 311 10.68 -5.21 24.54
C ASN A 311 10.29 -4.17 25.59
N GLN A 312 10.95 -4.20 26.75
CA GLN A 312 10.67 -3.30 27.86
C GLN A 312 10.80 -1.82 27.46
N ARG A 313 11.83 -1.47 26.68
CA ARG A 313 12.02 -0.10 26.18
C ARG A 313 10.80 0.44 25.44
N SER A 314 10.19 -0.36 24.56
CA SER A 314 9.00 0.04 23.82
C SER A 314 7.78 0.14 24.73
N ARG A 315 7.61 -0.80 25.67
CA ARG A 315 6.53 -0.79 26.66
C ARG A 315 6.59 0.48 27.51
N ASP A 316 7.77 0.81 28.05
CA ASP A 316 7.99 2.01 28.86
C ASP A 316 7.72 3.29 28.06
N ALA A 317 8.11 3.31 26.77
CA ALA A 317 7.86 4.45 25.91
C ALA A 317 6.34 4.68 25.69
N MET A 318 5.55 3.61 25.51
CA MET A 318 4.11 3.69 25.36
C MET A 318 3.42 4.17 26.65
N GLN A 319 3.80 3.59 27.81
CA GLN A 319 3.27 4.01 29.11
C GLN A 319 3.64 5.46 29.44
N ARG A 320 4.83 5.91 29.09
CA ARG A 320 5.33 7.25 29.38
C ARG A 320 4.47 8.34 28.77
N PHE A 321 3.96 8.16 27.55
CA PHE A 321 3.04 9.13 26.97
C PHE A 321 1.57 8.89 27.33
N GLY A 322 1.25 7.84 28.08
CA GLY A 322 -0.09 7.61 28.61
C GLY A 322 -0.93 6.57 27.89
N ALA A 323 -0.35 5.78 26.96
CA ALA A 323 -1.06 4.64 26.41
C ALA A 323 -1.35 3.61 27.51
N ARG A 324 -2.57 3.07 27.54
CA ARG A 324 -3.01 2.10 28.54
C ARG A 324 -2.62 0.70 28.11
N PHE A 325 -2.05 -0.08 29.02
CA PHE A 325 -1.78 -1.50 28.82
C PHE A 325 -3.08 -2.29 28.89
N GLU A 326 -3.39 -3.07 27.84
CA GLU A 326 -4.59 -3.89 27.74
C GLU A 326 -4.33 -5.37 28.06
N GLY A 327 -3.11 -5.85 27.85
CA GLY A 327 -2.78 -7.26 28.10
C GLY A 327 -1.69 -7.81 27.19
N ILE A 328 -1.47 -9.11 27.32
CA ILE A 328 -0.54 -9.88 26.49
C ILE A 328 -1.33 -10.77 25.54
N LEU A 329 -1.12 -10.58 24.25
CA LEU A 329 -1.61 -11.44 23.20
C LEU A 329 -0.59 -12.55 22.96
N ARG A 330 -0.92 -13.79 23.34
CA ARG A 330 -0.02 -14.94 23.24
C ARG A 330 0.10 -15.43 21.80
N SER A 331 1.33 -15.79 21.38
CA SER A 331 1.64 -16.28 20.03
C SER A 331 1.02 -15.42 18.92
N HIS A 332 1.05 -14.08 19.10
CA HIS A 332 0.28 -13.14 18.30
C HIS A 332 0.89 -12.91 16.90
N ARG A 333 2.22 -12.94 16.79
CA ARG A 333 2.94 -12.67 15.53
C ARG A 333 4.28 -13.40 15.52
N LEU A 334 4.92 -13.41 14.35
CA LEU A 334 6.32 -13.84 14.23
C LEU A 334 7.22 -12.74 14.82
N GLY A 335 8.15 -13.13 15.70
CA GLY A 335 9.17 -12.26 16.26
C GLY A 335 10.31 -12.03 15.28
N ALA A 336 11.16 -11.02 15.56
CA ALA A 336 12.37 -10.77 14.78
C ALA A 336 13.37 -11.94 14.84
N ASP A 337 13.25 -12.78 15.85
CA ASP A 337 14.03 -14.01 16.06
C ASP A 337 13.47 -15.24 15.33
N GLY A 338 12.45 -15.06 14.46
CA GLY A 338 11.80 -16.13 13.72
C GLY A 338 10.92 -17.06 14.57
N LYS A 339 10.62 -16.71 15.81
CA LYS A 339 9.81 -17.52 16.72
C LYS A 339 8.45 -16.84 16.95
N PRO A 340 7.39 -17.61 17.28
CA PRO A 340 6.15 -17.04 17.76
C PRO A 340 6.41 -16.10 18.95
N ARG A 341 5.91 -14.87 18.86
CA ARG A 341 6.09 -13.88 19.92
C ARG A 341 4.75 -13.57 20.61
N ASP A 342 4.83 -13.35 21.89
CA ASP A 342 3.77 -12.68 22.63
C ASP A 342 3.88 -11.18 22.44
N SER A 343 2.76 -10.50 22.24
CA SER A 343 2.71 -9.05 22.06
C SER A 343 2.04 -8.37 23.25
N ALA A 344 2.72 -7.39 23.82
CA ALA A 344 2.12 -6.45 24.74
C ALA A 344 1.27 -5.45 23.94
N ARG A 345 -0.04 -5.40 24.22
CA ARG A 345 -1.01 -4.51 23.59
C ARG A 345 -1.24 -3.29 24.46
N PHE A 346 -1.22 -2.14 23.84
CA PHE A 346 -1.55 -0.85 24.42
C PHE A 346 -2.57 -0.15 23.53
N SER A 347 -3.34 0.77 24.11
CA SER A 347 -4.25 1.62 23.35
C SER A 347 -4.30 3.04 23.89
N VAL A 348 -4.75 3.95 23.04
CA VAL A 348 -5.26 5.27 23.38
C VAL A 348 -6.65 5.36 22.77
N THR A 349 -7.65 5.69 23.55
CA THR A 349 -9.02 5.93 23.09
C THR A 349 -9.26 7.41 22.85
N ALA A 350 -10.35 7.75 22.13
CA ALA A 350 -10.79 9.15 21.98
C ALA A 350 -11.01 9.84 23.33
N GLN A 351 -11.43 9.07 24.35
CA GLN A 351 -11.62 9.57 25.71
C GLN A 351 -10.28 9.87 26.41
N ASP A 352 -9.25 9.07 26.17
CA ASP A 352 -7.92 9.25 26.75
C ASP A 352 -7.13 10.39 26.05
N TRP A 353 -7.49 10.71 24.78
CA TRP A 353 -6.72 11.60 23.91
C TRP A 353 -6.40 12.97 24.51
N PRO A 354 -7.32 13.73 25.15
CA PRO A 354 -7.00 15.04 25.72
C PRO A 354 -5.83 14.98 26.70
N THR A 355 -5.79 13.98 27.57
CA THR A 355 -4.72 13.78 28.56
C THR A 355 -3.41 13.35 27.89
N VAL A 356 -3.49 12.40 26.96
CA VAL A 356 -2.32 11.92 26.20
C VAL A 356 -1.71 13.03 25.35
N ARG A 357 -2.53 13.87 24.73
CA ARG A 357 -2.06 15.02 23.94
C ARG A 357 -1.23 15.99 24.78
N THR A 358 -1.74 16.38 25.96
CA THR A 358 -1.03 17.26 26.89
C THR A 358 0.31 16.64 27.30
N ARG A 359 0.30 15.37 27.67
CA ARG A 359 1.50 14.65 28.08
C ARG A 359 2.55 14.52 26.98
N LEU A 360 2.13 14.27 25.74
CA LEU A 360 3.02 14.25 24.58
C LEU A 360 3.62 15.63 24.30
N ALA A 361 2.86 16.71 24.46
CA ALA A 361 3.35 18.07 24.30
C ALA A 361 4.42 18.41 25.35
N GLU A 362 4.19 18.09 26.62
CA GLU A 362 5.16 18.25 27.70
C GLU A 362 6.44 17.46 27.46
N LEU A 363 6.30 16.20 27.04
CA LEU A 363 7.45 15.35 26.71
C LEU A 363 8.25 15.91 25.51
N ALA A 364 7.58 16.39 24.47
CA ALA A 364 8.24 16.99 23.31
C ALA A 364 9.00 18.27 23.69
N HIS A 365 8.41 19.11 24.55
CA HIS A 365 9.02 20.37 25.00
C HIS A 365 10.35 20.13 25.73
N ARG A 366 10.46 19.09 26.56
CA ARG A 366 11.70 18.74 27.26
C ARG A 366 12.89 18.46 26.33
N TYR A 367 12.64 18.03 25.10
CA TYR A 367 13.70 17.79 24.10
C TYR A 367 13.99 19.01 23.22
N GLN A 368 13.24 20.10 23.38
CA GLN A 368 13.51 21.38 22.70
C GLN A 368 14.36 22.31 23.54
N THR A 369 14.37 22.10 24.86
CA THR A 369 15.08 22.91 25.85
C THR A 369 16.35 22.27 26.41
N ALA A 370 16.64 21.05 26.03
CA ALA A 370 17.86 20.31 26.37
C ALA A 370 18.86 20.32 25.20
#